data_fdde07dbf5b9ef3a2c5037967609e104
#
_entry.id   fdde07dbf5b9ef3a2c5037967609e104
#
_cell.length_a   1.000
_cell.length_b   1.000
_cell.length_c   1.000
_cell.angle_alpha   90.00
_cell.angle_beta   90.00
_cell.angle_gamma   90.00
#
_symmetry.space_group_name_H-M   'P 1'
#
loop_
_entity.id
_entity.type
_entity.pdbx_description
1 polymer ?
#
loop_
_entity_poly.entity_id
_entity_poly.type
_entity_poly.pdbx_seq_one_letter_code
_entity_poly.pdbx_strand_id
1 'polypeptide(L)'
;THGVEATAKDVWQQALYYPGIAAMIAAIPIYFMMKDTPQSCGLPPIEKWRNDYPDDYNEKTYEHDLSTKDIFVTYVLKNRLLWYIAIANVFVYLIRYGVLKWSPVYLGEVKHFNIKGTAWAYTIYELAAVPGTLLCGWVSDKVFKGKRGLTGFIFMILTTAAVVALWLNPATPEAELAKYAGHAWYENPYQLMDFILMTTIGFLIYGPVMLIGLHALELAPKKAAGTSAGFTGLFGYLGGTVFASAVVGWAAEYYG
;
A
#
# COMPACT_ATOMS: atom_id res chain seq x y z
N THR A 1 -4.73 -34.63 21.49
CA THR A 1 -4.96 -33.97 20.18
C THR A 1 -6.24 -33.10 20.19
N HIS A 2 -7.30 -33.50 20.90
CA HIS A 2 -8.56 -32.74 20.97
C HIS A 2 -8.47 -31.38 21.72
N GLY A 3 -7.57 -31.21 22.65
CA GLY A 3 -7.42 -29.95 23.41
C GLY A 3 -6.79 -28.80 22.62
N VAL A 4 -5.92 -29.09 21.67
CA VAL A 4 -5.21 -28.08 20.85
C VAL A 4 -6.12 -27.54 19.74
N GLU A 5 -6.97 -28.39 19.17
CA GLU A 5 -7.93 -27.99 18.13
C GLU A 5 -9.07 -27.11 18.67
N ALA A 6 -9.55 -27.39 19.90
CA ALA A 6 -10.54 -26.55 20.56
C ALA A 6 -9.99 -25.14 20.86
N THR A 7 -8.73 -25.05 21.33
CA THR A 7 -8.07 -23.76 21.64
C THR A 7 -7.80 -22.92 20.38
N ALA A 8 -7.44 -23.56 19.27
CA ALA A 8 -7.24 -22.85 18.01
C ALA A 8 -8.54 -22.30 17.42
N LYS A 9 -9.66 -23.01 17.64
CA LYS A 9 -10.98 -22.60 17.15
C LYS A 9 -11.53 -21.37 17.87
N ASP A 10 -11.17 -21.18 19.14
CA ASP A 10 -11.63 -20.05 19.95
C ASP A 10 -10.71 -18.81 19.84
N VAL A 11 -9.45 -18.99 19.46
CA VAL A 11 -8.45 -17.89 19.42
C VAL A 11 -8.59 -17.01 18.17
N TRP A 12 -9.02 -17.54 17.01
CA TRP A 12 -9.13 -16.71 15.80
C TRP A 12 -10.15 -15.58 15.93
N GLN A 13 -11.22 -15.80 16.68
CA GLN A 13 -12.23 -14.78 16.96
C GLN A 13 -11.63 -13.61 17.76
N GLN A 14 -10.76 -13.91 18.72
CA GLN A 14 -10.08 -12.91 19.54
C GLN A 14 -9.16 -12.01 18.71
N ALA A 15 -8.53 -12.55 17.66
CA ALA A 15 -7.71 -11.81 16.73
C ALA A 15 -8.51 -10.75 15.92
N LEU A 16 -9.82 -10.90 15.83
CA LEU A 16 -10.73 -9.93 15.21
C LEU A 16 -11.35 -8.98 16.25
N TYR A 17 -11.76 -9.50 17.41
CA TYR A 17 -12.43 -8.69 18.43
C TYR A 17 -11.52 -7.67 19.10
N TYR A 18 -10.28 -8.04 19.47
CA TYR A 18 -9.39 -7.11 20.16
C TYR A 18 -9.01 -5.89 19.31
N PRO A 19 -8.58 -6.02 18.04
CA PRO A 19 -8.35 -4.87 17.20
C PRO A 19 -9.63 -4.06 16.92
N GLY A 20 -10.77 -4.73 16.77
CA GLY A 20 -12.06 -4.07 16.58
C GLY A 20 -12.47 -3.21 17.77
N ILE A 21 -12.35 -3.74 18.98
CA ILE A 21 -12.61 -3.00 20.22
C ILE A 21 -11.62 -1.84 20.39
N ALA A 22 -10.33 -2.09 20.14
CA ALA A 22 -9.30 -1.05 20.20
C ALA A 22 -9.58 0.09 19.20
N ALA A 23 -10.03 -0.22 17.99
CA ALA A 23 -10.41 0.76 16.99
C ALA A 23 -11.65 1.57 17.43
N MET A 24 -12.66 0.94 18.02
CA MET A 24 -13.83 1.64 18.56
C MET A 24 -13.45 2.58 19.71
N ILE A 25 -12.57 2.15 20.62
CA ILE A 25 -12.06 2.98 21.71
C ILE A 25 -11.27 4.17 21.14
N ALA A 26 -10.42 3.94 20.14
CA ALA A 26 -9.63 4.99 19.48
C ALA A 26 -10.51 5.99 18.69
N ALA A 27 -11.67 5.57 18.20
CA ALA A 27 -12.59 6.47 17.50
C ALA A 27 -13.15 7.58 18.41
N ILE A 28 -13.29 7.32 19.70
CA ILE A 28 -13.83 8.30 20.67
C ILE A 28 -12.96 9.56 20.75
N PRO A 29 -11.64 9.48 21.09
CA PRO A 29 -10.80 10.68 21.11
C PRO A 29 -10.67 11.33 19.73
N ILE A 30 -10.65 10.56 18.64
CA ILE A 30 -10.62 11.09 17.28
C ILE A 30 -11.83 12.00 17.05
N TYR A 31 -13.03 11.54 17.37
CA TYR A 31 -14.27 12.31 17.20
C TYR A 31 -14.23 13.66 17.93
N PHE A 32 -13.70 13.70 19.15
CA PHE A 32 -13.65 14.94 19.94
C PHE A 32 -12.46 15.85 19.60
N MET A 33 -11.32 15.27 19.20
CA MET A 33 -10.07 16.01 18.99
C MET A 33 -9.85 16.43 17.54
N MET A 34 -10.35 15.68 16.55
CA MET A 34 -10.21 16.07 15.15
C MET A 34 -11.23 17.14 14.77
N LYS A 35 -10.73 18.14 14.06
CA LYS A 35 -11.53 19.20 13.44
C LYS A 35 -11.28 19.22 11.95
N ASP A 36 -12.33 19.40 11.18
CA ASP A 36 -12.28 19.31 9.72
C ASP A 36 -11.49 20.45 9.08
N THR A 37 -11.57 21.64 9.65
CA THR A 37 -10.96 22.83 9.08
C THR A 37 -10.39 23.73 10.18
N PRO A 38 -9.36 24.57 9.88
CA PRO A 38 -8.87 25.58 10.81
C PRO A 38 -9.97 26.54 11.28
N GLN A 39 -10.92 26.87 10.40
CA GLN A 39 -12.04 27.76 10.73
C GLN A 39 -12.95 27.18 11.81
N SER A 40 -13.11 25.85 11.88
CA SER A 40 -13.89 25.20 12.95
C SER A 40 -13.23 25.35 14.33
N CYS A 41 -11.94 25.75 14.38
CA CYS A 41 -11.19 26.09 15.59
C CYS A 41 -11.09 27.60 15.82
N GLY A 42 -11.80 28.43 15.04
CA GLY A 42 -11.71 29.89 15.11
C GLY A 42 -10.42 30.47 14.51
N LEU A 43 -9.66 29.67 13.74
CA LEU A 43 -8.45 30.11 13.06
C LEU A 43 -8.79 30.59 11.63
N PRO A 44 -7.98 31.49 11.05
CA PRO A 44 -8.16 31.90 9.67
C PRO A 44 -7.92 30.74 8.71
N PRO A 45 -8.50 30.79 7.48
CA PRO A 45 -8.17 29.84 6.41
C PRO A 45 -6.65 29.78 6.17
N ILE A 46 -6.15 28.60 5.80
CA ILE A 46 -4.71 28.38 5.62
C ILE A 46 -4.13 29.28 4.53
N GLU A 47 -4.90 29.58 3.49
CA GLU A 47 -4.56 30.48 2.40
C GLU A 47 -4.31 31.90 2.92
N LYS A 48 -5.21 32.42 3.79
CA LYS A 48 -5.06 33.73 4.41
C LYS A 48 -3.87 33.78 5.37
N TRP A 49 -3.65 32.73 6.12
CA TRP A 49 -2.54 32.67 7.10
C TRP A 49 -1.17 32.60 6.42
N ARG A 50 -1.06 31.83 5.28
CA ARG A 50 0.18 31.69 4.50
C ARG A 50 0.36 32.77 3.44
N ASN A 51 -0.68 33.56 3.17
CA ASN A 51 -0.73 34.46 2.02
C ASN A 51 -0.41 33.73 0.69
N ASP A 52 -0.92 32.50 0.57
CA ASP A 52 -0.66 31.56 -0.53
C ASP A 52 -1.99 31.31 -1.25
N TYR A 53 -2.30 32.25 -2.14
CA TYR A 53 -3.47 32.18 -2.98
C TYR A 53 -3.09 31.63 -4.36
N PRO A 54 -3.94 30.78 -4.98
CA PRO A 54 -3.76 30.40 -6.37
C PRO A 54 -3.73 31.63 -7.31
N ASP A 55 -3.00 31.50 -8.43
CA ASP A 55 -2.88 32.60 -9.40
C ASP A 55 -4.22 33.06 -9.97
N ASP A 56 -5.23 32.18 -9.97
CA ASP A 56 -6.60 32.44 -10.39
C ASP A 56 -7.56 32.75 -9.23
N TYR A 57 -7.03 33.08 -8.04
CA TYR A 57 -7.85 33.39 -6.88
C TYR A 57 -8.77 34.55 -7.10
N ASN A 58 -10.06 34.30 -7.02
CA ASN A 58 -11.11 35.31 -7.00
C ASN A 58 -11.99 35.08 -5.77
N GLU A 59 -11.99 36.00 -4.83
CA GLU A 59 -12.71 35.90 -3.56
C GLU A 59 -14.19 35.54 -3.73
N LYS A 60 -14.84 36.07 -4.78
CA LYS A 60 -16.25 35.79 -5.08
C LYS A 60 -16.52 34.39 -5.64
N THR A 61 -15.55 33.80 -6.31
CA THR A 61 -15.68 32.45 -6.91
C THR A 61 -15.17 31.35 -5.99
N TYR A 62 -14.24 31.68 -5.10
CA TYR A 62 -13.61 30.70 -4.19
C TYR A 62 -14.52 30.29 -3.05
N GLU A 63 -15.44 31.16 -2.63
CA GLU A 63 -16.44 30.87 -1.59
C GLU A 63 -17.68 30.14 -2.13
N HIS A 64 -17.87 30.03 -3.45
CA HIS A 64 -18.98 29.25 -3.99
C HIS A 64 -18.74 27.76 -3.70
N ASP A 65 -19.65 27.18 -2.94
CA ASP A 65 -19.72 25.75 -2.70
C ASP A 65 -20.01 25.05 -4.03
N LEU A 66 -18.96 24.44 -4.60
CA LEU A 66 -19.11 23.58 -5.78
C LEU A 66 -19.99 22.40 -5.39
N SER A 67 -21.00 22.12 -6.20
CA SER A 67 -21.80 20.92 -6.00
C SER A 67 -20.92 19.69 -6.07
N THR A 68 -21.17 18.69 -5.23
CA THR A 68 -20.47 17.40 -5.26
C THR A 68 -20.46 16.76 -6.65
N LYS A 69 -21.55 16.97 -7.41
CA LYS A 69 -21.67 16.54 -8.81
C LYS A 69 -20.70 17.28 -9.73
N ASP A 70 -20.55 18.58 -9.57
CA ASP A 70 -19.63 19.39 -10.39
C ASP A 70 -18.18 19.06 -10.08
N ILE A 71 -17.85 18.85 -8.81
CA ILE A 71 -16.53 18.36 -8.39
C ILE A 71 -16.21 17.04 -9.07
N PHE A 72 -17.09 16.06 -8.97
CA PHE A 72 -16.87 14.73 -9.52
C PHE A 72 -16.81 14.72 -11.04
N VAL A 73 -17.75 15.37 -11.72
CA VAL A 73 -17.81 15.34 -13.19
C VAL A 73 -16.69 16.17 -13.81
N THR A 74 -16.49 17.41 -13.33
CA THR A 74 -15.59 18.35 -13.99
C THR A 74 -14.14 18.12 -13.66
N TYR A 75 -13.82 17.91 -12.37
CA TYR A 75 -12.44 17.81 -11.92
C TYR A 75 -11.91 16.38 -11.86
N VAL A 76 -12.80 15.36 -11.78
CA VAL A 76 -12.37 13.96 -11.74
C VAL A 76 -12.61 13.27 -13.07
N LEU A 77 -13.87 13.13 -13.53
CA LEU A 77 -14.17 12.33 -14.72
C LEU A 77 -13.65 12.94 -16.02
N LYS A 78 -13.64 14.27 -16.16
CA LYS A 78 -13.09 14.94 -17.34
C LYS A 78 -11.58 15.09 -17.34
N ASN A 79 -10.92 14.83 -16.22
CA ASN A 79 -9.47 14.95 -16.11
C ASN A 79 -8.77 13.69 -16.65
N ARG A 80 -8.24 13.75 -17.88
CA ARG A 80 -7.56 12.62 -18.52
C ARG A 80 -6.35 12.13 -17.76
N LEU A 81 -5.61 13.02 -17.08
CA LEU A 81 -4.43 12.65 -16.30
C LEU A 81 -4.80 11.79 -15.09
N LEU A 82 -5.92 12.08 -14.42
CA LEU A 82 -6.42 11.25 -13.32
C LEU A 82 -6.78 9.83 -13.79
N TRP A 83 -7.31 9.67 -15.01
CA TRP A 83 -7.58 8.35 -15.58
C TRP A 83 -6.29 7.55 -15.80
N TYR A 84 -5.25 8.17 -16.37
CA TYR A 84 -3.96 7.48 -16.53
C TYR A 84 -3.37 7.04 -15.19
N ILE A 85 -3.44 7.90 -14.17
CA ILE A 85 -2.97 7.58 -12.82
C ILE A 85 -3.83 6.49 -12.19
N ALA A 86 -5.16 6.54 -12.33
CA ALA A 86 -6.06 5.53 -11.82
C ALA A 86 -5.79 4.16 -12.44
N ILE A 87 -5.58 4.09 -13.76
CA ILE A 87 -5.22 2.86 -14.45
C ILE A 87 -3.84 2.36 -14.01
N ALA A 88 -2.84 3.23 -13.90
CA ALA A 88 -1.53 2.86 -13.37
C ALA A 88 -1.64 2.29 -11.95
N ASN A 89 -2.53 2.85 -11.13
CA ASN A 89 -2.76 2.39 -9.77
C ASN A 89 -3.32 0.97 -9.70
N VAL A 90 -4.12 0.53 -10.68
CA VAL A 90 -4.56 -0.87 -10.80
C VAL A 90 -3.37 -1.82 -10.81
N PHE A 91 -2.36 -1.54 -11.64
CA PHE A 91 -1.18 -2.40 -11.77
C PHE A 91 -0.26 -2.35 -10.54
N VAL A 92 -0.08 -1.17 -9.95
CA VAL A 92 0.72 -1.03 -8.72
C VAL A 92 0.10 -1.82 -7.57
N TYR A 93 -1.21 -1.72 -7.41
CA TYR A 93 -1.94 -2.47 -6.38
C TYR A 93 -2.05 -3.95 -6.69
N LEU A 94 -2.12 -4.35 -7.98
CA LEU A 94 -2.05 -5.75 -8.40
C LEU A 94 -0.75 -6.40 -7.89
N ILE A 95 0.39 -5.75 -8.11
CA ILE A 95 1.70 -6.27 -7.64
C ILE A 95 1.74 -6.27 -6.11
N ARG A 96 1.38 -5.15 -5.46
CA ARG A 96 1.38 -5.03 -4.02
C ARG A 96 0.57 -6.13 -3.33
N TYR A 97 -0.69 -6.26 -3.70
CA TYR A 97 -1.59 -7.25 -3.11
C TYR A 97 -1.33 -8.67 -3.61
N GLY A 98 -0.84 -8.82 -4.83
CA GLY A 98 -0.40 -10.11 -5.36
C GLY A 98 0.71 -10.69 -4.48
N VAL A 99 1.79 -9.93 -4.28
CA VAL A 99 2.87 -10.35 -3.39
C VAL A 99 2.36 -10.56 -1.96
N LEU A 100 1.60 -9.60 -1.40
CA LEU A 100 1.16 -9.66 -0.02
C LEU A 100 0.27 -10.88 0.28
N LYS A 101 -0.70 -11.18 -0.59
CA LYS A 101 -1.66 -12.26 -0.37
C LYS A 101 -1.08 -13.65 -0.66
N TRP A 102 -0.22 -13.75 -1.66
CA TRP A 102 0.28 -15.04 -2.15
C TRP A 102 1.65 -15.41 -1.55
N SER A 103 2.40 -14.43 -1.01
CA SER A 103 3.70 -14.73 -0.40
C SER A 103 3.63 -15.76 0.74
N PRO A 104 2.60 -15.79 1.63
CA PRO A 104 2.57 -16.81 2.68
C PRO A 104 2.46 -18.24 2.13
N VAL A 105 1.65 -18.43 1.08
CA VAL A 105 1.50 -19.73 0.41
C VAL A 105 2.79 -20.07 -0.32
N TYR A 106 3.32 -19.15 -1.12
CA TYR A 106 4.55 -19.35 -1.88
C TYR A 106 5.76 -19.67 -0.97
N LEU A 107 5.94 -18.91 0.10
CA LEU A 107 7.04 -19.15 1.04
C LEU A 107 6.86 -20.47 1.80
N GLY A 108 5.63 -20.83 2.16
CA GLY A 108 5.36 -22.08 2.87
C GLY A 108 5.49 -23.31 1.96
N GLU A 109 4.84 -23.34 0.84
CA GLU A 109 4.75 -24.53 -0.01
C GLU A 109 5.93 -24.69 -0.96
N VAL A 110 6.42 -23.59 -1.56
CA VAL A 110 7.51 -23.64 -2.55
C VAL A 110 8.87 -23.47 -1.90
N LYS A 111 9.00 -22.56 -0.93
CA LYS A 111 10.27 -22.22 -0.29
C LYS A 111 10.52 -22.93 1.05
N HIS A 112 9.57 -23.75 1.50
CA HIS A 112 9.64 -24.57 2.72
C HIS A 112 9.89 -23.76 4.01
N PHE A 113 9.33 -22.55 4.06
CA PHE A 113 9.34 -21.77 5.30
C PHE A 113 8.40 -22.39 6.34
N ASN A 114 8.80 -22.39 7.58
CA ASN A 114 7.88 -22.69 8.67
C ASN A 114 6.93 -21.49 8.93
N ILE A 115 5.84 -21.74 9.65
CA ILE A 115 4.81 -20.72 9.93
C ILE A 115 5.39 -19.45 10.57
N LYS A 116 6.38 -19.59 11.48
CA LYS A 116 7.04 -18.47 12.14
C LYS A 116 7.87 -17.64 11.15
N GLY A 117 8.65 -18.29 10.30
CA GLY A 117 9.45 -17.63 9.26
C GLY A 117 8.58 -16.88 8.25
N THR A 118 7.49 -17.50 7.80
CA THR A 118 6.50 -16.88 6.93
C THR A 118 5.87 -15.63 7.57
N ALA A 119 5.47 -15.74 8.84
CA ALA A 119 4.90 -14.62 9.59
C ALA A 119 5.90 -13.47 9.74
N TRP A 120 7.18 -13.76 10.00
CA TRP A 120 8.23 -12.75 10.06
C TRP A 120 8.50 -12.10 8.71
N ALA A 121 8.55 -12.87 7.61
CA ALA A 121 8.72 -12.34 6.27
C ALA A 121 7.58 -11.37 5.88
N TYR A 122 6.34 -11.73 6.23
CA TYR A 122 5.18 -10.86 6.05
C TYR A 122 5.29 -9.59 6.91
N THR A 123 5.65 -9.73 8.18
CA THR A 123 5.75 -8.60 9.10
C THR A 123 6.81 -7.60 8.64
N ILE A 124 7.99 -8.07 8.24
CA ILE A 124 9.07 -7.18 7.82
C ILE A 124 8.77 -6.52 6.46
N TYR A 125 8.05 -7.20 5.57
CA TYR A 125 7.55 -6.61 4.34
C TYR A 125 6.72 -5.35 4.64
N GLU A 126 5.78 -5.42 5.59
CA GLU A 126 4.95 -4.28 6.01
C GLU A 126 5.77 -3.21 6.77
N LEU A 127 6.69 -3.61 7.65
CA LEU A 127 7.53 -2.67 8.39
C LEU A 127 8.50 -1.91 7.47
N ALA A 128 9.05 -2.57 6.46
CA ALA A 128 9.94 -1.96 5.47
C ALA A 128 9.22 -0.88 4.62
N ALA A 129 7.90 -0.91 4.57
CA ALA A 129 7.09 0.12 3.91
C ALA A 129 7.34 1.52 4.46
N VAL A 130 7.53 1.65 5.78
CA VAL A 130 7.71 2.97 6.43
C VAL A 130 8.97 3.69 5.92
N PRO A 131 10.18 3.15 6.09
CA PRO A 131 11.38 3.80 5.57
C PRO A 131 11.39 3.88 4.04
N GLY A 132 10.82 2.89 3.33
CA GLY A 132 10.71 2.91 1.87
C GLY A 132 9.87 4.07 1.34
N THR A 133 8.71 4.31 1.95
CA THR A 133 7.84 5.43 1.62
C THR A 133 8.51 6.78 1.87
N LEU A 134 9.18 6.94 3.01
CA LEU A 134 9.93 8.16 3.35
C LEU A 134 11.06 8.42 2.36
N LEU A 135 11.86 7.39 2.02
CA LEU A 135 12.93 7.52 1.04
C LEU A 135 12.38 7.89 -0.34
N CYS A 136 11.31 7.23 -0.78
CA CYS A 136 10.69 7.50 -2.08
C CYS A 136 10.19 8.94 -2.17
N GLY A 137 9.54 9.46 -1.12
CA GLY A 137 9.12 10.85 -1.02
C GLY A 137 10.30 11.81 -1.08
N TRP A 138 11.34 11.55 -0.29
CA TRP A 138 12.57 12.37 -0.30
C TRP A 138 13.25 12.37 -1.68
N VAL A 139 13.37 11.21 -2.32
CA VAL A 139 13.94 11.09 -3.68
C VAL A 139 13.09 11.87 -4.68
N SER A 140 11.77 11.74 -4.60
CA SER A 140 10.84 12.50 -5.46
C SER A 140 11.06 14.02 -5.33
N ASP A 141 11.16 14.53 -4.10
CA ASP A 141 11.22 15.97 -3.85
C ASP A 141 12.63 16.54 -4.11
N LYS A 142 13.67 15.87 -3.61
CA LYS A 142 15.04 16.41 -3.64
C LYS A 142 15.81 16.02 -4.90
N VAL A 143 15.70 14.77 -5.36
CA VAL A 143 16.45 14.27 -6.52
C VAL A 143 15.72 14.61 -7.81
N PHE A 144 14.45 14.30 -7.90
CA PHE A 144 13.65 14.48 -9.11
C PHE A 144 12.81 15.77 -9.12
N LYS A 145 12.99 16.66 -8.14
CA LYS A 145 12.35 18.00 -8.10
C LYS A 145 10.83 17.92 -8.27
N GLY A 146 10.19 16.99 -7.56
CA GLY A 146 8.73 16.81 -7.57
C GLY A 146 8.17 16.03 -8.75
N LYS A 147 8.99 15.39 -9.60
CA LYS A 147 8.53 14.56 -10.72
C LYS A 147 8.01 13.20 -10.21
N ARG A 148 6.80 13.20 -9.63
CA ARG A 148 6.17 12.03 -8.98
C ARG A 148 6.13 10.80 -9.88
N GLY A 149 5.69 10.98 -11.14
CA GLY A 149 5.57 9.88 -12.10
C GLY A 149 6.91 9.20 -12.41
N LEU A 150 7.99 9.98 -12.62
CA LEU A 150 9.32 9.43 -12.88
C LEU A 150 9.86 8.65 -11.68
N THR A 151 9.70 9.19 -10.48
CA THR A 151 10.12 8.51 -9.24
C THR A 151 9.37 7.20 -9.06
N GLY A 152 8.04 7.22 -9.20
CA GLY A 152 7.21 6.03 -9.12
C GLY A 152 7.61 4.97 -10.15
N PHE A 153 7.89 5.39 -11.40
CA PHE A 153 8.34 4.49 -12.46
C PHE A 153 9.66 3.77 -12.12
N ILE A 154 10.66 4.51 -11.63
CA ILE A 154 11.95 3.93 -11.23
C ILE A 154 11.76 2.93 -10.08
N PHE A 155 11.00 3.30 -9.05
CA PHE A 155 10.72 2.40 -7.94
C PHE A 155 9.97 1.14 -8.38
N MET A 156 9.04 1.25 -9.36
CA MET A 156 8.35 0.09 -9.93
C MET A 156 9.26 -0.83 -10.71
N ILE A 157 10.23 -0.30 -11.47
CA ILE A 157 11.26 -1.12 -12.12
C ILE A 157 12.08 -1.89 -11.09
N LEU A 158 12.53 -1.22 -10.03
CA LEU A 158 13.29 -1.86 -8.96
C LEU A 158 12.45 -2.92 -8.22
N THR A 159 11.18 -2.63 -7.96
CA THR A 159 10.24 -3.61 -7.38
C THR A 159 10.10 -4.83 -8.28
N THR A 160 9.91 -4.62 -9.58
CA THR A 160 9.79 -5.72 -10.55
C THR A 160 11.07 -6.57 -10.57
N ALA A 161 12.24 -5.93 -10.56
CA ALA A 161 13.51 -6.65 -10.48
C ALA A 161 13.65 -7.47 -9.20
N ALA A 162 13.21 -6.94 -8.05
CA ALA A 162 13.21 -7.66 -6.78
C ALA A 162 12.22 -8.85 -6.77
N VAL A 163 11.03 -8.70 -7.39
CA VAL A 163 10.07 -9.80 -7.56
C VAL A 163 10.63 -10.90 -8.46
N VAL A 164 11.27 -10.52 -9.58
CA VAL A 164 11.94 -11.48 -10.47
C VAL A 164 13.09 -12.19 -9.75
N ALA A 165 13.88 -11.46 -8.94
CA ALA A 165 14.94 -12.06 -8.14
C ALA A 165 14.39 -13.06 -7.10
N LEU A 166 13.26 -12.76 -6.47
CA LEU A 166 12.57 -13.67 -5.55
C LEU A 166 12.10 -14.95 -6.26
N TRP A 167 11.57 -14.80 -7.47
CA TRP A 167 11.15 -15.94 -8.28
C TRP A 167 12.34 -16.80 -8.74
N LEU A 168 13.45 -16.18 -9.12
CA LEU A 168 14.66 -16.88 -9.57
C LEU A 168 15.50 -17.45 -8.43
N ASN A 169 15.31 -16.98 -7.20
CA ASN A 169 16.02 -17.55 -6.05
C ASN A 169 15.61 -19.01 -5.85
N PRO A 170 16.54 -19.98 -5.83
CA PRO A 170 16.18 -21.39 -5.67
C PRO A 170 15.56 -21.66 -4.29
N ALA A 171 14.61 -22.59 -4.24
CA ALA A 171 14.17 -23.16 -2.97
C ALA A 171 15.30 -23.97 -2.32
N THR A 172 15.20 -24.23 -1.02
CA THR A 172 16.14 -25.12 -0.33
C THR A 172 16.09 -26.50 -1.00
N PRO A 173 17.22 -27.02 -1.50
CA PRO A 173 17.25 -28.34 -2.15
C PRO A 173 16.76 -29.45 -1.20
N GLU A 174 16.03 -30.43 -1.71
CA GLU A 174 15.48 -31.52 -0.90
C GLU A 174 16.56 -32.26 -0.09
N ALA A 175 17.76 -32.41 -0.67
CA ALA A 175 18.89 -33.03 0.01
C ALA A 175 19.39 -32.25 1.25
N GLU A 176 19.12 -30.95 1.30
CA GLU A 176 19.53 -30.07 2.39
C GLU A 176 18.39 -29.76 3.37
N LEU A 177 17.14 -30.10 3.05
CA LEU A 177 16.00 -29.83 3.92
C LEU A 177 16.19 -30.46 5.31
N ALA A 178 16.70 -31.68 5.40
CA ALA A 178 16.97 -32.35 6.67
C ALA A 178 18.04 -31.62 7.51
N LYS A 179 19.04 -31.00 6.86
CA LYS A 179 20.09 -30.23 7.50
C LYS A 179 19.54 -28.97 8.19
N TYR A 180 18.57 -28.31 7.57
CA TYR A 180 17.97 -27.09 8.10
C TYR A 180 16.67 -27.34 8.87
N ALA A 181 16.24 -28.60 9.00
CA ALA A 181 15.05 -28.95 9.75
C ALA A 181 15.17 -28.52 11.23
N GLY A 182 14.24 -27.68 11.68
CA GLY A 182 14.24 -27.13 13.02
C GLY A 182 15.16 -25.92 13.26
N HIS A 183 15.95 -25.52 12.28
CA HIS A 183 16.75 -24.30 12.34
C HIS A 183 15.92 -23.06 12.07
N ALA A 184 16.43 -21.90 12.47
CA ALA A 184 15.79 -20.63 12.17
C ALA A 184 16.00 -20.28 10.68
N TRP A 185 15.03 -19.56 10.08
CA TRP A 185 15.09 -19.15 8.66
C TRP A 185 16.38 -18.39 8.29
N TYR A 186 16.98 -17.66 9.22
CA TYR A 186 18.21 -16.90 8.98
C TYR A 186 19.49 -17.78 8.97
N GLU A 187 19.40 -19.02 9.37
CA GLU A 187 20.49 -19.99 9.30
C GLU A 187 20.52 -20.73 7.96
N ASN A 188 19.39 -20.68 7.23
CA ASN A 188 19.27 -21.23 5.89
C ASN A 188 19.53 -20.12 4.85
N PRO A 189 20.62 -20.17 4.05
CA PRO A 189 20.99 -19.12 3.13
C PRO A 189 19.93 -18.87 2.03
N TYR A 190 19.21 -19.90 1.62
CA TYR A 190 18.13 -19.78 0.62
C TYR A 190 16.96 -18.98 1.20
N GLN A 191 16.51 -19.32 2.39
CA GLN A 191 15.43 -18.62 3.08
C GLN A 191 15.83 -17.21 3.51
N LEU A 192 17.09 -17.01 3.91
CA LEU A 192 17.61 -15.68 4.23
C LEU A 192 17.55 -14.74 3.01
N MET A 193 17.90 -15.24 1.82
CA MET A 193 17.81 -14.46 0.59
C MET A 193 16.36 -14.13 0.27
N ASP A 194 15.43 -15.07 0.37
CA ASP A 194 14.00 -14.83 0.19
C ASP A 194 13.48 -13.77 1.17
N PHE A 195 13.93 -13.81 2.42
CA PHE A 195 13.56 -12.82 3.43
C PHE A 195 14.09 -11.41 3.10
N ILE A 196 15.31 -11.28 2.61
CA ILE A 196 15.91 -10.03 2.14
C ILE A 196 15.13 -9.49 0.93
N LEU A 197 14.80 -10.35 -0.01
CA LEU A 197 14.04 -9.97 -1.20
C LEU A 197 12.61 -9.52 -0.85
N MET A 198 11.93 -10.23 0.06
CA MET A 198 10.61 -9.81 0.56
C MET A 198 10.68 -8.44 1.25
N THR A 199 11.70 -8.22 2.08
CA THR A 199 11.96 -6.92 2.72
C THR A 199 12.18 -5.82 1.67
N THR A 200 12.97 -6.11 0.64
CA THR A 200 13.27 -5.18 -0.45
C THR A 200 12.03 -4.84 -1.26
N ILE A 201 11.18 -5.82 -1.57
CA ILE A 201 9.90 -5.60 -2.27
C ILE A 201 9.00 -4.70 -1.43
N GLY A 202 8.84 -4.99 -0.13
CA GLY A 202 8.06 -4.16 0.79
C GLY A 202 8.58 -2.72 0.86
N PHE A 203 9.90 -2.56 0.97
CA PHE A 203 10.54 -1.25 0.97
C PHE A 203 10.28 -0.44 -0.31
N LEU A 204 10.28 -1.07 -1.47
CA LEU A 204 10.17 -0.38 -2.75
C LEU A 204 8.72 -0.11 -3.19
N ILE A 205 7.78 -1.04 -2.94
CA ILE A 205 6.43 -0.97 -3.51
C ILE A 205 5.55 0.13 -2.89
N TYR A 206 5.74 0.43 -1.61
CA TYR A 206 4.90 1.41 -0.91
C TYR A 206 5.19 2.87 -1.32
N GLY A 207 6.39 3.15 -1.83
CA GLY A 207 6.73 4.44 -2.41
C GLY A 207 5.81 4.84 -3.57
N PRO A 208 5.73 4.06 -4.65
CA PRO A 208 4.79 4.29 -5.74
C PRO A 208 3.32 4.38 -5.30
N VAL A 209 2.88 3.53 -4.37
CA VAL A 209 1.53 3.57 -3.80
C VAL A 209 1.23 4.95 -3.20
N MET A 210 2.14 5.49 -2.40
CA MET A 210 2.00 6.82 -1.79
C MET A 210 2.07 7.92 -2.85
N LEU A 211 3.06 7.86 -3.78
CA LEU A 211 3.24 8.90 -4.80
C LEU A 211 2.05 9.01 -5.76
N ILE A 212 1.37 7.91 -6.09
CA ILE A 212 0.15 7.93 -6.92
C ILE A 212 -0.96 8.70 -6.21
N GLY A 213 -1.19 8.43 -4.93
CA GLY A 213 -2.18 9.17 -4.14
C GLY A 213 -1.86 10.67 -4.06
N LEU A 214 -0.60 11.00 -3.78
CA LEU A 214 -0.14 12.38 -3.72
C LEU A 214 -0.26 13.09 -5.08
N HIS A 215 0.10 12.43 -6.17
CA HIS A 215 -0.02 12.99 -7.52
C HIS A 215 -1.48 13.24 -7.90
N ALA A 216 -2.41 12.38 -7.50
CA ALA A 216 -3.83 12.60 -7.71
C ALA A 216 -4.36 13.84 -6.96
N LEU A 217 -3.83 14.11 -5.76
CA LEU A 217 -4.14 15.33 -4.99
C LEU A 217 -3.60 16.59 -5.68
N GLU A 218 -2.39 16.52 -6.24
CA GLU A 218 -1.73 17.65 -6.92
C GLU A 218 -2.37 18.01 -8.27
N LEU A 219 -3.03 17.04 -8.93
CA LEU A 219 -3.70 17.26 -10.24
C LEU A 219 -5.11 17.81 -10.13
N ALA A 220 -5.63 17.98 -8.94
CA ALA A 220 -6.97 18.46 -8.70
C ALA A 220 -6.96 19.73 -7.84
N PRO A 221 -7.93 20.66 -8.06
CA PRO A 221 -8.11 21.78 -7.14
C PRO A 221 -8.29 21.31 -5.69
N LYS A 222 -7.91 22.13 -4.71
CA LYS A 222 -8.00 21.78 -3.28
C LYS A 222 -9.39 21.23 -2.89
N LYS A 223 -10.49 21.82 -3.41
CA LYS A 223 -11.86 21.36 -3.16
C LYS A 223 -12.18 19.97 -3.74
N ALA A 224 -11.45 19.53 -4.78
CA ALA A 224 -11.64 18.23 -5.43
C ALA A 224 -10.57 17.19 -5.03
N ALA A 225 -9.60 17.58 -4.23
CA ALA A 225 -8.44 16.73 -3.89
C ALA A 225 -8.84 15.39 -3.27
N GLY A 226 -9.70 15.41 -2.24
CA GLY A 226 -10.20 14.18 -1.61
C GLY A 226 -10.95 13.25 -2.56
N THR A 227 -11.81 13.82 -3.43
CA THR A 227 -12.57 13.06 -4.43
C THR A 227 -11.63 12.43 -5.48
N SER A 228 -10.59 13.14 -5.90
CA SER A 228 -9.59 12.66 -6.86
C SER A 228 -8.74 11.52 -6.26
N ALA A 229 -8.32 11.65 -5.01
CA ALA A 229 -7.64 10.58 -4.28
C ALA A 229 -8.54 9.35 -4.09
N GLY A 230 -9.80 9.56 -3.73
CA GLY A 230 -10.79 8.49 -3.60
C GLY A 230 -11.03 7.75 -4.92
N PHE A 231 -11.15 8.49 -6.02
CA PHE A 231 -11.30 7.91 -7.36
C PHE A 231 -10.09 7.03 -7.75
N THR A 232 -8.87 7.53 -7.61
CA THR A 232 -7.66 6.74 -7.90
C THR A 232 -7.51 5.56 -6.95
N GLY A 233 -7.89 5.72 -5.67
CA GLY A 233 -7.92 4.65 -4.68
C GLY A 233 -8.89 3.52 -5.04
N LEU A 234 -10.09 3.86 -5.54
CA LEU A 234 -11.06 2.87 -6.00
C LEU A 234 -10.46 1.93 -7.06
N PHE A 235 -9.76 2.49 -8.05
CA PHE A 235 -9.08 1.71 -9.09
C PHE A 235 -7.95 0.85 -8.50
N GLY A 236 -7.19 1.37 -7.55
CA GLY A 236 -6.19 0.60 -6.83
C GLY A 236 -6.79 -0.61 -6.12
N TYR A 237 -7.86 -0.42 -5.36
CA TYR A 237 -8.53 -1.53 -4.67
C TYR A 237 -9.17 -2.54 -5.62
N LEU A 238 -9.72 -2.13 -6.76
CA LEU A 238 -10.18 -3.05 -7.81
C LEU A 238 -9.00 -3.90 -8.31
N GLY A 239 -7.85 -3.28 -8.61
CA GLY A 239 -6.62 -3.99 -8.99
C GLY A 239 -6.15 -4.99 -7.94
N GLY A 240 -6.06 -4.54 -6.69
CA GLY A 240 -5.55 -5.35 -5.59
C GLY A 240 -6.52 -6.44 -5.10
N THR A 241 -7.81 -6.14 -5.05
CA THR A 241 -8.78 -7.10 -4.48
C THR A 241 -9.32 -8.06 -5.51
N VAL A 242 -9.73 -7.56 -6.68
CA VAL A 242 -10.34 -8.39 -7.72
C VAL A 242 -9.26 -9.05 -8.57
N PHE A 243 -8.41 -8.26 -9.22
CA PHE A 243 -7.44 -8.81 -10.16
C PHE A 243 -6.32 -9.59 -9.46
N ALA A 244 -5.74 -9.12 -8.36
CA ALA A 244 -4.68 -9.85 -7.67
C ALA A 244 -5.18 -11.19 -7.09
N SER A 245 -6.42 -11.27 -6.62
CA SER A 245 -6.96 -12.54 -6.12
C SER A 245 -7.38 -13.48 -7.26
N ALA A 246 -8.10 -12.96 -8.26
CA ALA A 246 -8.63 -13.78 -9.34
C ALA A 246 -7.55 -14.22 -10.33
N VAL A 247 -6.69 -13.29 -10.81
CA VAL A 247 -5.69 -13.58 -11.83
C VAL A 247 -4.57 -14.45 -11.27
N VAL A 248 -4.04 -14.10 -10.10
CA VAL A 248 -2.97 -14.89 -9.49
C VAL A 248 -3.50 -16.25 -9.02
N GLY A 249 -4.72 -16.30 -8.45
CA GLY A 249 -5.36 -17.55 -8.07
C GLY A 249 -5.59 -18.48 -9.25
N TRP A 250 -6.13 -17.95 -10.35
CA TRP A 250 -6.29 -18.71 -11.59
C TRP A 250 -4.93 -19.20 -12.16
N ALA A 251 -3.92 -18.34 -12.15
CA ALA A 251 -2.59 -18.72 -12.63
C ALA A 251 -1.97 -19.82 -11.75
N ALA A 252 -2.10 -19.73 -10.44
CA ALA A 252 -1.61 -20.75 -9.51
C ALA A 252 -2.35 -22.09 -9.67
N GLU A 253 -3.66 -22.06 -9.94
CA GLU A 253 -4.45 -23.28 -10.18
C GLU A 253 -4.10 -23.96 -11.52
N TYR A 254 -3.81 -23.16 -12.55
CA TYR A 254 -3.63 -23.68 -13.91
C TYR A 254 -2.18 -24.08 -14.24
N TYR A 255 -1.21 -23.39 -13.65
CA TYR A 255 0.23 -23.63 -13.93
C TYR A 255 0.97 -24.31 -12.76
N GLY A 256 0.30 -24.59 -11.64
CA GLY A 256 0.84 -25.33 -10.50
C GLY A 256 1.54 -24.47 -9.51
#